data_2027402bcaab95e82e8ef85cc7109b23
#
_entry.id   2027402bcaab95e82e8ef85cc7109b23
#
_cell.length_a   1.000
_cell.length_b   1.000
_cell.length_c   1.000
_cell.angle_alpha   90.00
_cell.angle_beta   90.00
_cell.angle_gamma   90.00
#
_symmetry.space_group_name_H-M   'P 1'
#
loop_
_entity.id
_entity.type
_entity.pdbx_description
1 polymer ?
#
loop_
_entity_poly.entity_id
_entity_poly.type
_entity_poly.pdbx_seq_one_letter_code
_entity_poly.pdbx_strand_id
1 'polypeptide(L)'
;MSENYSKLALEVHEKNKGKITVCSKLKVENKYDLSIAYTPGVAAPCIEISKDESLAYKYTSKGNMVAVVSDGTAVLGLGDIGASASIPVMEGKAILFKEFAGVDAFPICLNTKNVDEIVHTVKLMEPVFGGVNLEDISAPRCFEIEEKLKKELNIPVFHDDQHGTAIVLAAAIINSLKLINKKIEELEIVINGPGAAGLAITKMLLSMGVKNIVLCGLDGALEENMKDLNWAQRDMMKVTNIHNEKGLLSDVIKNKDVFIGVSGPNCVTKEMVKSMNEKSIILAMANPTPEIMPDLAKEAGAYIVGTGRSDFPNQVNNVLAFPGIFRGALDVRASEINEEMKIAAAKAIADSIKEEDLNTENILPKSFNKDVAKNVAEAVKEAAIKTGVARM
;
A
#
# COMPACT_ATOMS: atom_id res chain seq x y z
N MET A 1 15.38 4.94 22.41
CA MET A 1 15.44 5.60 21.07
C MET A 1 14.13 6.29 20.67
N SER A 2 12.94 5.78 21.06
CA SER A 2 11.64 6.36 20.66
C SER A 2 11.37 7.79 21.16
N GLU A 3 11.73 8.14 22.39
CA GLU A 3 11.49 9.48 22.96
C GLU A 3 12.21 10.61 22.21
N ASN A 4 13.40 10.34 21.67
CA ASN A 4 14.15 11.36 20.96
C ASN A 4 13.51 11.69 19.58
N TYR A 5 13.01 10.69 18.84
CA TYR A 5 12.35 10.92 17.55
C TYR A 5 11.04 11.68 17.68
N SER A 6 10.23 11.42 18.71
CA SER A 6 8.98 12.14 18.96
C SER A 6 9.20 13.63 19.20
N LYS A 7 10.18 13.97 20.05
CA LYS A 7 10.53 15.36 20.30
C LYS A 7 11.05 16.07 19.06
N LEU A 8 11.99 15.43 18.35
CA LEU A 8 12.56 15.98 17.12
C LEU A 8 11.48 16.17 16.04
N ALA A 9 10.52 15.24 15.92
CA ALA A 9 9.42 15.37 14.98
C ALA A 9 8.56 16.61 15.27
N LEU A 10 8.20 16.86 16.53
CA LEU A 10 7.46 18.07 16.93
C LEU A 10 8.24 19.34 16.56
N GLU A 11 9.51 19.42 16.90
CA GLU A 11 10.38 20.57 16.58
C GLU A 11 10.47 20.82 15.06
N VAL A 12 10.62 19.75 14.27
CA VAL A 12 10.68 19.85 12.79
C VAL A 12 9.35 20.34 12.20
N HIS A 13 8.22 19.81 12.69
CA HIS A 13 6.89 20.22 12.20
C HIS A 13 6.58 21.67 12.55
N GLU A 14 6.88 22.09 13.78
CA GLU A 14 6.69 23.47 14.23
C GLU A 14 7.56 24.44 13.45
N LYS A 15 8.86 24.16 13.33
CA LYS A 15 9.84 25.01 12.62
C LYS A 15 9.45 25.22 11.16
N ASN A 16 8.98 24.17 10.47
CA ASN A 16 8.66 24.22 9.04
C ASN A 16 7.18 24.53 8.78
N LYS A 17 6.34 24.60 9.83
CA LYS A 17 4.87 24.78 9.69
C LYS A 17 4.25 23.73 8.75
N GLY A 18 4.54 22.46 9.01
CA GLY A 18 4.20 21.33 8.17
C GLY A 18 5.38 20.81 7.34
N LYS A 19 5.11 19.92 6.39
CA LYS A 19 6.14 19.21 5.61
C LYS A 19 6.09 19.48 4.11
N ILE A 20 5.01 20.10 3.64
CA ILE A 20 4.80 20.37 2.21
C ILE A 20 4.68 21.87 1.95
N THR A 21 5.01 22.27 0.74
CA THR A 21 4.78 23.62 0.23
C THR A 21 4.35 23.55 -1.23
N VAL A 22 3.61 24.56 -1.67
CA VAL A 22 3.29 24.75 -3.08
C VAL A 22 4.28 25.77 -3.64
N CYS A 23 4.97 25.40 -4.71
CA CYS A 23 5.93 26.29 -5.38
C CYS A 23 5.62 26.45 -6.87
N SER A 24 5.87 27.62 -7.41
CA SER A 24 5.69 27.91 -8.82
C SER A 24 6.76 27.20 -9.66
N LYS A 25 6.36 26.62 -10.79
CA LYS A 25 7.27 26.14 -11.85
C LYS A 25 7.73 27.28 -12.78
N LEU A 26 7.04 28.42 -12.75
CA LEU A 26 7.30 29.58 -13.56
C LEU A 26 7.83 30.72 -12.68
N LYS A 27 8.75 31.52 -13.23
CA LYS A 27 9.12 32.80 -12.66
C LYS A 27 8.20 33.88 -13.21
N VAL A 28 7.77 34.82 -12.36
CA VAL A 28 6.96 35.97 -12.74
C VAL A 28 7.68 37.21 -12.21
N GLU A 29 8.59 37.76 -13.02
CA GLU A 29 9.49 38.87 -12.63
C GLU A 29 9.13 40.20 -13.31
N ASN A 30 8.31 40.15 -14.37
CA ASN A 30 7.93 41.32 -15.14
C ASN A 30 6.51 41.18 -15.74
N LYS A 31 6.05 42.24 -16.41
CA LYS A 31 4.72 42.32 -17.03
C LYS A 31 4.55 41.27 -18.14
N TYR A 32 5.57 40.94 -18.86
CA TYR A 32 5.52 39.94 -19.93
C TYR A 32 5.28 38.54 -19.35
N ASP A 33 6.05 38.16 -18.32
CA ASP A 33 5.88 36.87 -17.63
C ASP A 33 4.46 36.74 -17.04
N LEU A 34 3.98 37.83 -16.41
CA LEU A 34 2.61 37.86 -15.86
C LEU A 34 1.57 37.68 -16.96
N SER A 35 1.76 38.31 -18.13
CA SER A 35 0.82 38.20 -19.25
C SER A 35 0.78 36.79 -19.85
N ILE A 36 1.86 36.05 -19.81
CA ILE A 36 1.91 34.64 -20.25
C ILE A 36 1.31 33.73 -19.17
N ALA A 37 1.74 33.92 -17.91
CA ALA A 37 1.34 33.02 -16.81
C ALA A 37 -0.11 33.19 -16.38
N TYR A 38 -0.69 34.38 -16.60
CA TYR A 38 -2.07 34.70 -16.19
C TYR A 38 -2.80 35.40 -17.33
N THR A 39 -3.22 36.67 -17.15
CA THR A 39 -4.06 37.40 -18.12
C THR A 39 -3.20 38.25 -19.06
N PRO A 40 -3.35 38.13 -20.40
CA PRO A 40 -4.38 37.40 -21.15
C PRO A 40 -3.98 35.94 -21.58
N GLY A 41 -2.74 35.56 -21.44
CA GLY A 41 -2.17 34.30 -22.00
C GLY A 41 -2.90 33.04 -21.54
N VAL A 42 -3.35 32.98 -20.28
CA VAL A 42 -4.07 31.83 -19.70
C VAL A 42 -5.35 31.44 -20.45
N ALA A 43 -5.94 32.35 -21.21
CA ALA A 43 -7.15 32.07 -22.00
C ALA A 43 -6.90 30.98 -23.08
N ALA A 44 -5.68 30.92 -23.64
CA ALA A 44 -5.35 29.97 -24.69
C ALA A 44 -5.45 28.50 -24.20
N PRO A 45 -4.75 28.05 -23.15
CA PRO A 45 -4.93 26.70 -22.64
C PRO A 45 -6.34 26.43 -22.13
N CYS A 46 -7.07 27.38 -21.55
CA CYS A 46 -8.47 27.20 -21.18
C CYS A 46 -9.37 26.86 -22.38
N ILE A 47 -9.20 27.59 -23.50
CA ILE A 47 -9.96 27.36 -24.73
C ILE A 47 -9.62 25.96 -25.32
N GLU A 48 -8.35 25.57 -25.33
CA GLU A 48 -7.98 24.25 -25.83
C GLU A 48 -8.56 23.12 -24.96
N ILE A 49 -8.47 23.22 -23.63
CA ILE A 49 -9.04 22.24 -22.71
C ILE A 49 -10.56 22.18 -22.84
N SER A 50 -11.25 23.30 -23.05
CA SER A 50 -12.71 23.31 -23.24
C SER A 50 -13.19 22.59 -24.50
N LYS A 51 -12.32 22.42 -25.51
CA LYS A 51 -12.58 21.65 -26.73
C LYS A 51 -12.23 20.17 -26.57
N ASP A 52 -11.20 19.88 -25.79
CA ASP A 52 -10.71 18.55 -25.50
C ASP A 52 -10.18 18.47 -24.06
N GLU A 53 -10.99 17.90 -23.17
CA GLU A 53 -10.66 17.78 -21.75
C GLU A 53 -9.36 16.98 -21.50
N SER A 54 -8.96 16.09 -22.41
CA SER A 54 -7.72 15.33 -22.28
C SER A 54 -6.48 16.22 -22.25
N LEU A 55 -6.55 17.42 -22.81
CA LEU A 55 -5.50 18.40 -22.81
C LEU A 55 -5.21 19.00 -21.41
N ALA A 56 -6.08 18.76 -20.43
CA ALA A 56 -5.78 19.09 -19.03
C ALA A 56 -4.52 18.38 -18.52
N TYR A 57 -4.26 17.17 -18.97
CA TYR A 57 -3.02 16.44 -18.65
C TYR A 57 -1.76 17.08 -19.24
N LYS A 58 -1.90 17.79 -20.34
CA LYS A 58 -0.80 18.48 -21.05
C LYS A 58 -0.55 19.89 -20.51
N TYR A 59 -1.62 20.65 -20.23
CA TYR A 59 -1.51 22.07 -19.94
C TYR A 59 -1.66 22.41 -18.46
N THR A 60 -1.97 21.44 -17.60
CA THR A 60 -2.08 21.66 -16.15
C THR A 60 -1.22 20.66 -15.35
N SER A 61 -1.22 20.81 -14.04
CA SER A 61 -0.54 19.85 -13.13
C SER A 61 -1.24 18.50 -13.00
N LYS A 62 -2.47 18.33 -13.57
CA LYS A 62 -3.26 17.09 -13.47
C LYS A 62 -2.46 15.82 -13.78
N GLY A 63 -1.64 15.85 -14.82
CA GLY A 63 -0.83 14.70 -15.23
C GLY A 63 0.20 14.20 -14.22
N ASN A 64 0.49 14.99 -13.18
CA ASN A 64 1.45 14.65 -12.13
C ASN A 64 0.90 14.80 -10.71
N MET A 65 -0.40 15.10 -10.54
CA MET A 65 -1.00 15.41 -9.25
C MET A 65 -1.81 14.22 -8.72
N VAL A 66 -1.57 13.82 -7.46
CA VAL A 66 -2.31 12.76 -6.75
C VAL A 66 -2.96 13.33 -5.50
N ALA A 67 -4.25 13.01 -5.29
CA ALA A 67 -4.92 13.28 -4.03
C ALA A 67 -4.60 12.17 -3.02
N VAL A 68 -4.12 12.52 -1.83
CA VAL A 68 -4.00 11.60 -0.69
C VAL A 68 -5.20 11.80 0.21
N VAL A 69 -6.21 10.95 0.07
CA VAL A 69 -7.51 11.08 0.73
C VAL A 69 -7.58 10.23 1.98
N SER A 70 -7.96 10.84 3.10
CA SER A 70 -8.12 10.18 4.39
C SER A 70 -9.29 10.75 5.18
N ASP A 71 -9.87 9.95 6.07
CA ASP A 71 -10.76 10.42 7.14
C ASP A 71 -10.13 10.26 8.54
N GLY A 72 -8.91 9.72 8.61
CA GLY A 72 -8.13 9.55 9.84
C GLY A 72 -8.69 8.50 10.80
N THR A 73 -9.43 7.50 10.30
CA THR A 73 -10.10 6.49 11.14
C THR A 73 -9.30 5.20 11.36
N ALA A 74 -8.15 5.05 10.67
CA ALA A 74 -7.29 3.87 10.81
C ALA A 74 -5.80 4.22 10.79
N VAL A 75 -5.41 5.30 11.44
CA VAL A 75 -4.02 5.76 11.46
C VAL A 75 -3.15 4.76 12.22
N LEU A 76 -2.09 4.31 11.57
CA LEU A 76 -1.23 3.23 12.04
C LEU A 76 -0.73 3.45 13.49
N GLY A 77 -1.07 2.50 14.38
CA GLY A 77 -0.70 2.55 15.80
C GLY A 77 -1.50 3.53 16.67
N LEU A 78 -2.35 4.38 16.06
CA LEU A 78 -3.13 5.41 16.75
C LEU A 78 -4.65 5.18 16.64
N GLY A 79 -5.10 4.45 15.59
CA GLY A 79 -6.51 4.18 15.35
C GLY A 79 -7.28 5.39 14.82
N ASP A 80 -8.49 5.60 15.33
CA ASP A 80 -9.39 6.68 14.91
C ASP A 80 -9.04 7.99 15.64
N ILE A 81 -8.21 8.80 15.01
CA ILE A 81 -7.79 10.11 15.53
C ILE A 81 -8.45 11.30 14.81
N GLY A 82 -9.20 11.02 13.75
CA GLY A 82 -9.92 12.01 12.96
C GLY A 82 -9.08 12.75 11.93
N ALA A 83 -9.77 13.45 11.03
CA ALA A 83 -9.21 14.08 9.85
C ALA A 83 -8.09 15.08 10.14
N SER A 84 -8.27 15.98 11.11
CA SER A 84 -7.26 17.01 11.42
C SER A 84 -5.97 16.42 11.98
N ALA A 85 -6.07 15.39 12.84
CA ALA A 85 -4.90 14.77 13.45
C ALA A 85 -4.16 13.85 12.46
N SER A 86 -4.79 13.40 11.37
CA SER A 86 -4.14 12.62 10.32
C SER A 86 -3.30 13.46 9.34
N ILE A 87 -3.48 14.78 9.28
CA ILE A 87 -2.74 15.66 8.34
C ILE A 87 -1.23 15.41 8.35
N PRO A 88 -0.54 15.31 9.50
CA PRO A 88 0.90 15.07 9.50
C PRO A 88 1.30 13.76 8.82
N VAL A 89 0.49 12.72 8.89
CA VAL A 89 0.74 11.43 8.20
C VAL A 89 0.56 11.61 6.70
N MET A 90 -0.51 12.28 6.26
CA MET A 90 -0.82 12.51 4.84
C MET A 90 0.22 13.43 4.17
N GLU A 91 0.74 14.43 4.89
CA GLU A 91 1.91 15.21 4.42
C GLU A 91 3.15 14.34 4.29
N GLY A 92 3.35 13.40 5.22
CA GLY A 92 4.43 12.41 5.13
C GLY A 92 4.30 11.57 3.87
N LYS A 93 3.10 11.06 3.56
CA LYS A 93 2.81 10.34 2.33
C LYS A 93 3.14 11.19 1.08
N ALA A 94 2.74 12.46 1.09
CA ALA A 94 3.02 13.40 -0.02
C ALA A 94 4.52 13.60 -0.26
N ILE A 95 5.34 13.71 0.80
CA ILE A 95 6.81 13.76 0.67
C ILE A 95 7.36 12.51 0.00
N LEU A 96 6.89 11.32 0.41
CA LEU A 96 7.38 10.07 -0.16
C LEU A 96 7.03 9.96 -1.65
N PHE A 97 5.84 10.36 -2.07
CA PHE A 97 5.49 10.49 -3.49
C PHE A 97 6.48 11.38 -4.25
N LYS A 98 6.81 12.55 -3.68
CA LYS A 98 7.71 13.51 -4.33
C LYS A 98 9.13 12.99 -4.41
N GLU A 99 9.68 12.50 -3.29
CA GLU A 99 11.08 12.11 -3.18
C GLU A 99 11.45 10.85 -3.96
N PHE A 100 10.51 9.88 -4.05
CA PHE A 100 10.78 8.60 -4.69
C PHE A 100 10.31 8.51 -6.14
N ALA A 101 9.30 9.29 -6.53
CA ALA A 101 8.71 9.19 -7.87
C ALA A 101 8.47 10.54 -8.58
N GLY A 102 8.86 11.66 -7.97
CA GLY A 102 8.64 12.99 -8.54
C GLY A 102 7.16 13.38 -8.69
N VAL A 103 6.24 12.62 -8.05
CA VAL A 103 4.79 12.86 -8.09
C VAL A 103 4.43 13.96 -7.11
N ASP A 104 3.62 14.92 -7.54
CA ASP A 104 3.08 15.98 -6.71
C ASP A 104 1.81 15.46 -6.02
N ALA A 105 1.88 15.16 -4.73
CA ALA A 105 0.75 14.67 -3.96
C ALA A 105 0.25 15.72 -2.97
N PHE A 106 -1.07 15.77 -2.75
CA PHE A 106 -1.68 16.74 -1.85
C PHE A 106 -2.65 16.07 -0.87
N PRO A 107 -2.51 16.34 0.45
CA PRO A 107 -3.40 15.80 1.48
C PRO A 107 -4.82 16.34 1.38
N ILE A 108 -5.80 15.45 1.40
CA ILE A 108 -7.23 15.74 1.44
C ILE A 108 -7.82 14.98 2.63
N CYS A 109 -7.81 15.60 3.80
CA CYS A 109 -8.35 15.00 5.02
C CYS A 109 -9.80 15.46 5.21
N LEU A 110 -10.75 14.52 5.07
CA LEU A 110 -12.19 14.81 5.07
C LEU A 110 -12.80 14.59 6.45
N ASN A 111 -13.45 15.60 6.99
CA ASN A 111 -14.11 15.54 8.29
C ASN A 111 -15.50 14.88 8.20
N THR A 112 -15.52 13.65 7.67
CA THR A 112 -16.72 12.81 7.59
C THR A 112 -16.32 11.34 7.55
N LYS A 113 -17.21 10.49 8.10
CA LYS A 113 -17.10 9.02 8.02
C LYS A 113 -18.18 8.43 7.08
N ASN A 114 -18.98 9.28 6.46
CA ASN A 114 -20.01 8.86 5.53
C ASN A 114 -19.39 8.49 4.18
N VAL A 115 -19.62 7.26 3.74
CA VAL A 115 -19.07 6.72 2.49
C VAL A 115 -19.48 7.56 1.28
N ASP A 116 -20.77 7.91 1.18
CA ASP A 116 -21.29 8.62 0.01
C ASP A 116 -20.79 10.09 -0.04
N GLU A 117 -20.59 10.73 1.11
CA GLU A 117 -19.98 12.07 1.18
C GLU A 117 -18.51 12.04 0.73
N ILE A 118 -17.74 11.02 1.17
CA ILE A 118 -16.35 10.84 0.74
C ILE A 118 -16.29 10.60 -0.77
N VAL A 119 -17.07 9.66 -1.28
CA VAL A 119 -17.11 9.32 -2.71
C VAL A 119 -17.51 10.52 -3.54
N HIS A 120 -18.57 11.22 -3.15
CA HIS A 120 -19.04 12.41 -3.85
C HIS A 120 -18.00 13.53 -3.88
N THR A 121 -17.35 13.80 -2.74
CA THR A 121 -16.30 14.82 -2.64
C THR A 121 -15.12 14.50 -3.55
N VAL A 122 -14.62 13.25 -3.51
CA VAL A 122 -13.50 12.83 -4.34
C VAL A 122 -13.84 12.89 -5.84
N LYS A 123 -15.07 12.50 -6.22
CA LYS A 123 -15.57 12.62 -7.58
C LYS A 123 -15.57 14.06 -8.10
N LEU A 124 -16.00 15.01 -7.29
CA LEU A 124 -16.01 16.43 -7.67
C LEU A 124 -14.58 17.00 -7.85
N MET A 125 -13.56 16.38 -7.24
CA MET A 125 -12.16 16.80 -7.37
C MET A 125 -11.42 16.13 -8.56
N GLU A 126 -12.00 15.16 -9.25
CA GLU A 126 -11.39 14.46 -10.39
C GLU A 126 -10.75 15.40 -11.44
N PRO A 127 -11.32 16.55 -11.79
CA PRO A 127 -10.73 17.44 -12.80
C PRO A 127 -9.29 17.87 -12.48
N VAL A 128 -8.90 17.95 -11.21
CA VAL A 128 -7.59 18.46 -10.76
C VAL A 128 -6.54 17.34 -10.65
N PHE A 129 -6.95 16.12 -10.33
CA PHE A 129 -6.03 15.02 -10.00
C PHE A 129 -5.92 14.00 -11.14
N GLY A 130 -4.72 13.45 -11.30
CA GLY A 130 -4.44 12.34 -12.22
C GLY A 130 -4.58 10.96 -11.55
N GLY A 131 -4.75 10.92 -10.21
CA GLY A 131 -4.95 9.70 -9.44
C GLY A 131 -5.35 10.00 -8.00
N VAL A 132 -5.87 8.98 -7.31
CA VAL A 132 -6.33 9.06 -5.91
C VAL A 132 -5.67 7.94 -5.11
N ASN A 133 -4.92 8.31 -4.07
CA ASN A 133 -4.45 7.41 -3.03
C ASN A 133 -5.37 7.53 -1.81
N LEU A 134 -6.06 6.45 -1.47
CA LEU A 134 -6.80 6.35 -0.22
C LEU A 134 -5.84 5.89 0.88
N GLU A 135 -5.94 6.48 2.07
CA GLU A 135 -5.02 6.25 3.19
C GLU A 135 -5.74 6.32 4.52
N ASP A 136 -5.39 5.42 5.45
CA ASP A 136 -5.86 5.43 6.85
C ASP A 136 -7.39 5.47 7.02
N ILE A 137 -8.13 4.80 6.13
CA ILE A 137 -9.59 4.65 6.18
C ILE A 137 -9.93 3.26 6.71
N SER A 138 -10.71 3.18 7.79
CA SER A 138 -11.03 1.92 8.45
C SER A 138 -11.91 0.97 7.63
N ALA A 139 -11.60 -0.35 7.72
CA ALA A 139 -12.50 -1.39 7.23
C ALA A 139 -13.80 -1.44 8.06
N PRO A 140 -14.94 -1.84 7.47
CA PRO A 140 -15.12 -2.26 6.07
C PRO A 140 -15.36 -1.09 5.09
N ARG A 141 -15.47 0.18 5.55
CA ARG A 141 -15.79 1.35 4.73
C ARG A 141 -14.77 1.60 3.62
N CYS A 142 -13.48 1.35 3.89
CA CYS A 142 -12.43 1.53 2.89
C CYS A 142 -12.67 0.69 1.63
N PHE A 143 -13.23 -0.52 1.76
CA PHE A 143 -13.54 -1.37 0.60
C PHE A 143 -14.65 -0.77 -0.24
N GLU A 144 -15.74 -0.31 0.42
CA GLU A 144 -16.89 0.29 -0.27
C GLU A 144 -16.51 1.59 -0.97
N ILE A 145 -15.71 2.45 -0.30
CA ILE A 145 -15.24 3.71 -0.87
C ILE A 145 -14.38 3.44 -2.11
N GLU A 146 -13.42 2.53 -2.02
CA GLU A 146 -12.54 2.19 -3.14
C GLU A 146 -13.33 1.62 -4.33
N GLU A 147 -14.25 0.68 -4.08
CA GLU A 147 -15.08 0.09 -5.14
C GLU A 147 -15.97 1.10 -5.84
N LYS A 148 -16.61 2.00 -5.08
CA LYS A 148 -17.45 3.07 -5.64
C LYS A 148 -16.61 4.02 -6.48
N LEU A 149 -15.48 4.49 -5.96
CA LEU A 149 -14.58 5.39 -6.67
C LEU A 149 -14.02 4.78 -7.96
N LYS A 150 -13.60 3.52 -7.93
CA LYS A 150 -13.14 2.80 -9.13
C LYS A 150 -14.20 2.68 -10.22
N LYS A 151 -15.48 2.60 -9.85
CA LYS A 151 -16.61 2.55 -10.80
C LYS A 151 -16.99 3.92 -11.35
N GLU A 152 -16.77 4.96 -10.58
CA GLU A 152 -17.28 6.31 -10.89
C GLU A 152 -16.23 7.26 -11.48
N LEU A 153 -14.94 6.98 -11.27
CA LEU A 153 -13.82 7.81 -11.73
C LEU A 153 -13.15 7.23 -12.96
N ASN A 154 -12.61 8.12 -13.78
CA ASN A 154 -11.79 7.78 -14.94
C ASN A 154 -10.27 7.93 -14.66
N ILE A 155 -9.87 8.00 -13.41
CA ILE A 155 -8.47 8.08 -12.96
C ILE A 155 -8.20 6.93 -11.98
N PRO A 156 -6.94 6.47 -11.84
CA PRO A 156 -6.63 5.36 -10.96
C PRO A 156 -6.92 5.70 -9.50
N VAL A 157 -7.57 4.77 -8.81
CA VAL A 157 -7.83 4.78 -7.36
C VAL A 157 -7.10 3.60 -6.74
N PHE A 158 -6.37 3.85 -5.66
CA PHE A 158 -5.57 2.85 -4.99
C PHE A 158 -5.57 3.10 -3.48
N HIS A 159 -5.87 2.07 -2.68
CA HIS A 159 -5.82 2.14 -1.23
C HIS A 159 -4.52 1.53 -0.74
N ASP A 160 -3.59 2.36 -0.25
CA ASP A 160 -2.23 1.89 0.04
C ASP A 160 -2.16 0.89 1.20
N ASP A 161 -2.94 1.08 2.27
CA ASP A 161 -2.96 0.14 3.41
C ASP A 161 -3.41 -1.27 3.01
N GLN A 162 -4.22 -1.39 1.97
CA GLN A 162 -4.62 -2.66 1.38
C GLN A 162 -3.54 -3.17 0.43
N HIS A 163 -3.37 -2.47 -0.67
CA HIS A 163 -2.64 -2.96 -1.84
C HIS A 163 -1.13 -2.74 -1.73
N GLY A 164 -0.66 -1.64 -1.13
CA GLY A 164 0.77 -1.39 -0.94
C GLY A 164 1.41 -2.46 -0.08
N THR A 165 0.79 -2.78 1.06
CA THR A 165 1.24 -3.85 1.96
C THR A 165 1.20 -5.21 1.26
N ALA A 166 0.12 -5.52 0.52
CA ALA A 166 -0.02 -6.78 -0.20
C ALA A 166 1.08 -6.96 -1.27
N ILE A 167 1.41 -5.91 -2.02
CA ILE A 167 2.42 -5.92 -3.07
C ILE A 167 3.82 -6.16 -2.50
N VAL A 168 4.18 -5.47 -1.41
CA VAL A 168 5.50 -5.65 -0.80
C VAL A 168 5.64 -7.02 -0.16
N LEU A 169 4.58 -7.53 0.49
CA LEU A 169 4.57 -8.90 1.02
C LEU A 169 4.63 -9.95 -0.10
N ALA A 170 3.95 -9.73 -1.22
CA ALA A 170 4.07 -10.60 -2.38
C ALA A 170 5.50 -10.63 -2.93
N ALA A 171 6.19 -9.49 -2.98
CA ALA A 171 7.60 -9.43 -3.36
C ALA A 171 8.49 -10.20 -2.38
N ALA A 172 8.25 -10.09 -1.07
CA ALA A 172 8.95 -10.86 -0.04
C ALA A 172 8.75 -12.37 -0.25
N ILE A 173 7.52 -12.82 -0.53
CA ILE A 173 7.22 -14.22 -0.83
C ILE A 173 7.92 -14.71 -2.09
N ILE A 174 7.91 -13.92 -3.19
CA ILE A 174 8.61 -14.28 -4.44
C ILE A 174 10.09 -14.60 -4.17
N ASN A 175 10.78 -13.74 -3.44
CA ASN A 175 12.18 -13.95 -3.13
C ASN A 175 12.42 -15.06 -2.08
N SER A 176 11.51 -15.20 -1.13
CA SER A 176 11.58 -16.30 -0.14
C SER A 176 11.43 -17.66 -0.80
N LEU A 177 10.56 -17.79 -1.81
CA LEU A 177 10.39 -19.04 -2.57
C LEU A 177 11.69 -19.52 -3.24
N LYS A 178 12.49 -18.58 -3.77
CA LYS A 178 13.82 -18.90 -4.35
C LYS A 178 14.76 -19.51 -3.31
N LEU A 179 14.69 -19.08 -2.04
CA LEU A 179 15.54 -19.55 -0.95
C LEU A 179 15.10 -20.89 -0.34
N ILE A 180 13.78 -21.10 -0.25
CA ILE A 180 13.24 -22.35 0.32
C ILE A 180 13.06 -23.46 -0.71
N ASN A 181 13.18 -23.15 -2.01
CA ASN A 181 13.01 -24.07 -3.15
C ASN A 181 11.63 -24.75 -3.16
N LYS A 182 10.57 -23.97 -2.94
CA LYS A 182 9.17 -24.40 -3.07
C LYS A 182 8.48 -23.65 -4.21
N LYS A 183 7.42 -24.25 -4.76
CA LYS A 183 6.52 -23.55 -5.69
C LYS A 183 5.43 -22.81 -4.92
N ILE A 184 4.91 -21.77 -5.51
CA ILE A 184 3.89 -20.92 -4.87
C ILE A 184 2.59 -21.69 -4.57
N GLU A 185 2.24 -22.65 -5.42
CA GLU A 185 1.04 -23.49 -5.28
C GLU A 185 1.13 -24.51 -4.13
N GLU A 186 2.36 -24.73 -3.60
CA GLU A 186 2.64 -25.68 -2.51
C GLU A 186 2.66 -25.02 -1.14
N LEU A 187 2.52 -23.68 -1.10
CA LEU A 187 2.61 -22.95 0.16
C LEU A 187 1.35 -23.16 1.02
N GLU A 188 1.60 -23.49 2.27
CA GLU A 188 0.61 -23.48 3.35
C GLU A 188 0.77 -22.18 4.15
N ILE A 189 -0.22 -21.30 4.10
CA ILE A 189 -0.14 -19.95 4.65
C ILE A 189 -1.20 -19.73 5.72
N VAL A 190 -0.82 -19.09 6.82
CA VAL A 190 -1.77 -18.50 7.77
C VAL A 190 -1.58 -16.99 7.83
N ILE A 191 -2.68 -16.25 7.72
CA ILE A 191 -2.72 -14.78 7.82
C ILE A 191 -3.52 -14.41 9.07
N ASN A 192 -2.87 -13.76 10.02
CA ASN A 192 -3.50 -13.31 11.26
C ASN A 192 -3.82 -11.82 11.20
N GLY A 193 -5.11 -11.49 11.24
CA GLY A 193 -5.66 -10.14 11.06
C GLY A 193 -6.48 -10.01 9.78
N PRO A 194 -7.78 -10.42 9.77
CA PRO A 194 -8.64 -10.40 8.59
C PRO A 194 -9.26 -9.01 8.35
N GLY A 195 -8.45 -7.97 8.49
CA GLY A 195 -8.77 -6.57 8.20
C GLY A 195 -8.44 -6.18 6.76
N ALA A 196 -8.32 -4.87 6.51
CA ALA A 196 -8.05 -4.31 5.18
C ALA A 196 -6.80 -4.93 4.53
N ALA A 197 -5.67 -4.91 5.22
CA ALA A 197 -4.42 -5.49 4.73
C ALA A 197 -4.51 -7.01 4.55
N GLY A 198 -5.00 -7.75 5.55
CA GLY A 198 -5.07 -9.21 5.51
C GLY A 198 -5.91 -9.74 4.35
N LEU A 199 -7.06 -9.12 4.06
CA LEU A 199 -7.91 -9.50 2.93
C LEU A 199 -7.24 -9.14 1.58
N ALA A 200 -6.55 -8.01 1.48
CA ALA A 200 -5.84 -7.63 0.27
C ALA A 200 -4.64 -8.55 -0.01
N ILE A 201 -3.87 -8.90 1.02
CA ILE A 201 -2.77 -9.87 0.93
C ILE A 201 -3.31 -11.22 0.46
N THR A 202 -4.42 -11.67 1.03
CA THR A 202 -5.06 -12.94 0.66
C THR A 202 -5.43 -12.92 -0.83
N LYS A 203 -6.14 -11.90 -1.31
CA LYS A 203 -6.51 -11.75 -2.72
C LYS A 203 -5.28 -11.78 -3.63
N MET A 204 -4.24 -11.04 -3.28
CA MET A 204 -2.99 -10.95 -4.04
C MET A 204 -2.30 -12.32 -4.14
N LEU A 205 -2.13 -13.03 -3.04
CA LEU A 205 -1.47 -14.33 -3.02
C LEU A 205 -2.28 -15.41 -3.76
N LEU A 206 -3.61 -15.41 -3.64
CA LEU A 206 -4.49 -16.29 -4.42
C LEU A 206 -4.36 -16.00 -5.93
N SER A 207 -4.32 -14.74 -6.34
CA SER A 207 -4.14 -14.36 -7.76
C SER A 207 -2.76 -14.76 -8.31
N MET A 208 -1.76 -14.90 -7.44
CA MET A 208 -0.43 -15.41 -7.80
C MET A 208 -0.33 -16.94 -7.83
N GLY A 209 -1.38 -17.67 -7.39
CA GLY A 209 -1.46 -19.12 -7.48
C GLY A 209 -1.33 -19.87 -6.14
N VAL A 210 -1.27 -19.19 -4.99
CA VAL A 210 -1.38 -19.85 -3.68
C VAL A 210 -2.71 -20.56 -3.59
N LYS A 211 -2.72 -21.82 -3.12
CA LYS A 211 -3.93 -22.64 -3.07
C LYS A 211 -4.57 -22.66 -1.69
N ASN A 212 -3.78 -22.68 -0.63
CA ASN A 212 -4.32 -22.73 0.74
C ASN A 212 -3.84 -21.58 1.60
N ILE A 213 -4.78 -20.77 2.03
CA ILE A 213 -4.59 -19.68 3.00
C ILE A 213 -5.65 -19.82 4.09
N VAL A 214 -5.21 -19.85 5.35
CA VAL A 214 -6.12 -19.78 6.49
C VAL A 214 -6.11 -18.36 7.05
N LEU A 215 -7.28 -17.72 7.07
CA LEU A 215 -7.46 -16.42 7.72
C LEU A 215 -7.81 -16.62 9.19
N CYS A 216 -7.07 -15.95 10.08
CA CYS A 216 -7.26 -15.97 11.52
C CYS A 216 -7.65 -14.59 12.06
N GLY A 217 -8.65 -14.54 12.91
CA GLY A 217 -9.00 -13.41 13.76
C GLY A 217 -8.66 -13.65 15.23
N LEU A 218 -9.22 -12.84 16.11
CA LEU A 218 -9.06 -13.00 17.56
C LEU A 218 -9.60 -14.34 18.07
N ASP A 219 -10.68 -14.80 17.47
CA ASP A 219 -11.37 -16.04 17.85
C ASP A 219 -10.86 -17.27 17.08
N GLY A 220 -9.75 -17.15 16.35
CA GLY A 220 -9.15 -18.21 15.58
C GLY A 220 -9.44 -18.15 14.08
N ALA A 221 -9.39 -19.31 13.41
CA ALA A 221 -9.70 -19.43 11.99
C ALA A 221 -11.11 -18.93 11.69
N LEU A 222 -11.27 -18.18 10.58
CA LEU A 222 -12.61 -17.71 10.20
C LEU A 222 -13.51 -18.89 9.83
N GLU A 223 -14.71 -18.93 10.43
CA GLU A 223 -15.75 -19.94 10.22
C GLU A 223 -17.09 -19.27 9.88
N GLU A 224 -17.93 -19.95 9.07
CA GLU A 224 -19.23 -19.42 8.61
C GLU A 224 -20.22 -19.05 9.73
N ASN A 225 -20.13 -19.74 10.87
CA ASN A 225 -20.99 -19.53 12.04
C ASN A 225 -20.61 -18.31 12.88
N MET A 226 -19.49 -17.66 12.62
CA MET A 226 -19.08 -16.43 13.31
C MET A 226 -20.03 -15.27 12.98
N LYS A 227 -20.58 -14.62 14.03
CA LYS A 227 -21.64 -13.62 13.88
C LYS A 227 -21.14 -12.27 13.36
N ASP A 228 -19.94 -11.90 13.74
CA ASP A 228 -19.41 -10.53 13.56
C ASP A 228 -18.55 -10.36 12.30
N LEU A 229 -18.62 -11.29 11.35
CA LEU A 229 -17.91 -11.18 10.07
C LEU A 229 -18.59 -10.15 9.17
N ASN A 230 -17.80 -9.23 8.64
CA ASN A 230 -18.26 -8.32 7.59
C ASN A 230 -18.36 -9.05 6.23
N TRP A 231 -18.97 -8.38 5.25
CA TRP A 231 -19.23 -8.95 3.92
C TRP A 231 -17.94 -9.37 3.21
N ALA A 232 -16.85 -8.58 3.33
CA ALA A 232 -15.58 -8.87 2.65
C ALA A 232 -14.88 -10.11 3.24
N GLN A 233 -14.97 -10.30 4.56
CA GLN A 233 -14.49 -11.52 5.22
C GLN A 233 -15.28 -12.74 4.77
N ARG A 234 -16.63 -12.64 4.70
CA ARG A 234 -17.49 -13.73 4.20
C ARG A 234 -17.18 -14.12 2.77
N ASP A 235 -16.88 -13.15 1.91
CA ASP A 235 -16.49 -13.43 0.53
C ASP A 235 -15.13 -14.13 0.45
N MET A 236 -14.17 -13.75 1.28
CA MET A 236 -12.86 -14.43 1.32
C MET A 236 -12.96 -15.88 1.80
N MET A 237 -13.84 -16.18 2.73
CA MET A 237 -14.04 -17.55 3.22
C MET A 237 -14.47 -18.55 2.12
N LYS A 238 -15.12 -18.06 1.05
CA LYS A 238 -15.53 -18.91 -0.08
C LYS A 238 -14.35 -19.47 -0.89
N VAL A 239 -13.18 -18.85 -0.78
CA VAL A 239 -11.99 -19.15 -1.59
C VAL A 239 -10.73 -19.44 -0.76
N THR A 240 -10.85 -19.47 0.57
CA THR A 240 -9.75 -19.73 1.52
C THR A 240 -10.06 -20.96 2.36
N ASN A 241 -9.08 -21.42 3.16
CA ASN A 241 -9.21 -22.53 4.10
C ASN A 241 -9.82 -23.79 3.46
N ILE A 242 -9.27 -24.23 2.34
CA ILE A 242 -9.78 -25.37 1.55
C ILE A 242 -9.81 -26.71 2.33
N HIS A 243 -9.04 -26.79 3.43
CA HIS A 243 -8.97 -27.98 4.29
C HIS A 243 -9.89 -27.89 5.51
N ASN A 244 -10.71 -26.82 5.65
CA ASN A 244 -11.60 -26.57 6.78
C ASN A 244 -10.89 -26.65 8.14
N GLU A 245 -9.69 -26.10 8.23
CA GLU A 245 -8.92 -26.00 9.47
C GLU A 245 -9.65 -25.12 10.48
N LYS A 246 -9.63 -25.53 11.76
CA LYS A 246 -10.35 -24.89 12.84
C LYS A 246 -9.48 -24.67 14.06
N GLY A 247 -9.93 -23.81 14.95
CA GLY A 247 -9.28 -23.54 16.21
C GLY A 247 -8.56 -22.20 16.26
N LEU A 248 -7.82 -21.97 17.32
CA LEU A 248 -7.07 -20.74 17.56
C LEU A 248 -5.84 -20.66 16.64
N LEU A 249 -5.19 -19.51 16.60
CA LEU A 249 -3.95 -19.33 15.86
C LEU A 249 -2.90 -20.40 16.19
N SER A 250 -2.79 -20.80 17.47
CA SER A 250 -1.88 -21.87 17.93
C SER A 250 -2.16 -23.25 17.33
N ASP A 251 -3.37 -23.47 16.83
CA ASP A 251 -3.75 -24.72 16.19
C ASP A 251 -3.48 -24.68 14.68
N VAL A 252 -3.89 -23.61 14.01
CA VAL A 252 -3.81 -23.50 12.55
C VAL A 252 -2.45 -23.08 12.01
N ILE A 253 -1.55 -22.58 12.87
CA ILE A 253 -0.15 -22.26 12.48
C ILE A 253 0.72 -23.53 12.33
N LYS A 254 0.30 -24.64 12.90
CA LYS A 254 1.02 -25.91 12.82
C LYS A 254 1.15 -26.37 11.36
N ASN A 255 2.34 -26.81 10.99
CA ASN A 255 2.67 -27.27 9.63
C ASN A 255 2.43 -26.19 8.53
N LYS A 256 2.40 -24.90 8.86
CA LYS A 256 2.41 -23.83 7.88
C LYS A 256 3.83 -23.48 7.44
N ASP A 257 3.97 -23.09 6.18
CA ASP A 257 5.23 -22.59 5.62
C ASP A 257 5.41 -21.10 5.90
N VAL A 258 4.28 -20.36 5.91
CA VAL A 258 4.30 -18.91 6.03
C VAL A 258 3.29 -18.45 7.07
N PHE A 259 3.74 -17.62 7.98
CA PHE A 259 2.91 -16.78 8.84
C PHE A 259 2.99 -15.33 8.38
N ILE A 260 1.84 -14.70 8.18
CA ILE A 260 1.72 -13.26 7.92
C ILE A 260 0.85 -12.65 9.02
N GLY A 261 1.44 -11.74 9.81
CA GLY A 261 0.77 -11.01 10.87
C GLY A 261 0.48 -9.58 10.43
N VAL A 262 -0.78 -9.19 10.46
CA VAL A 262 -1.29 -7.81 10.26
C VAL A 262 -2.35 -7.50 11.32
N SER A 263 -2.08 -7.88 12.55
CA SER A 263 -3.02 -7.86 13.67
C SER A 263 -2.51 -7.04 14.84
N GLY A 264 -2.04 -7.66 15.88
CA GLY A 264 -1.61 -7.02 17.12
C GLY A 264 -0.34 -7.63 17.71
N PRO A 265 0.26 -6.92 18.66
CA PRO A 265 1.56 -7.28 19.21
C PRO A 265 1.55 -8.61 20.00
N ASN A 266 2.68 -9.34 19.94
CA ASN A 266 3.00 -10.47 20.82
C ASN A 266 1.96 -11.62 20.80
N CYS A 267 1.25 -11.82 19.69
CA CYS A 267 0.27 -12.91 19.56
C CYS A 267 0.88 -14.25 19.07
N VAL A 268 2.15 -14.26 18.67
CA VAL A 268 2.86 -15.47 18.25
C VAL A 268 3.95 -15.83 19.27
N THR A 269 3.97 -17.10 19.70
CA THR A 269 4.95 -17.62 20.66
C THR A 269 6.08 -18.41 19.94
N LYS A 270 7.19 -18.65 20.64
CA LYS A 270 8.26 -19.53 20.13
C LYS A 270 7.76 -20.94 19.84
N GLU A 271 6.84 -21.46 20.65
CA GLU A 271 6.25 -22.80 20.47
C GLU A 271 5.44 -22.88 19.19
N MET A 272 4.69 -21.82 18.86
CA MET A 272 3.97 -21.74 17.59
C MET A 272 4.95 -21.77 16.40
N VAL A 273 6.02 -20.97 16.43
CA VAL A 273 7.04 -20.97 15.38
C VAL A 273 7.69 -22.35 15.22
N LYS A 274 8.03 -23.02 16.32
CA LYS A 274 8.59 -24.38 16.31
C LYS A 274 7.66 -25.44 15.71
N SER A 275 6.34 -25.19 15.73
CA SER A 275 5.34 -26.11 15.18
C SER A 275 5.11 -25.93 13.67
N MET A 276 5.68 -24.89 13.06
CA MET A 276 5.63 -24.67 11.62
C MET A 276 6.55 -25.63 10.86
N ASN A 277 6.43 -25.63 9.53
CA ASN A 277 7.30 -26.41 8.67
C ASN A 277 8.75 -25.93 8.74
N GLU A 278 9.68 -26.83 8.35
CA GLU A 278 11.09 -26.45 8.15
C GLU A 278 11.20 -25.30 7.15
N LYS A 279 12.17 -24.41 7.36
CA LYS A 279 12.36 -23.18 6.57
C LYS A 279 11.14 -22.26 6.57
N SER A 280 10.44 -22.18 7.70
CA SER A 280 9.29 -21.28 7.87
C SER A 280 9.64 -19.82 7.67
N ILE A 281 8.67 -19.06 7.14
CA ILE A 281 8.76 -17.64 6.86
C ILE A 281 7.80 -16.91 7.80
N ILE A 282 8.32 -15.95 8.56
CA ILE A 282 7.57 -15.13 9.50
C ILE A 282 7.58 -13.67 9.02
N LEU A 283 6.43 -13.14 8.64
CA LEU A 283 6.25 -11.74 8.24
C LEU A 283 5.31 -11.07 9.24
N ALA A 284 5.88 -10.44 10.28
CA ALA A 284 5.16 -9.89 11.43
C ALA A 284 5.09 -8.36 11.33
N MET A 285 3.94 -7.81 10.90
CA MET A 285 3.80 -6.42 10.44
C MET A 285 3.23 -5.47 11.48
N ALA A 286 2.73 -5.95 12.63
CA ALA A 286 2.19 -5.06 13.66
C ALA A 286 3.21 -4.01 14.13
N ASN A 287 2.78 -2.77 14.30
CA ASN A 287 3.60 -1.65 14.73
C ASN A 287 2.97 -0.97 15.97
N PRO A 288 3.77 -0.47 16.94
CA PRO A 288 5.24 -0.46 16.96
C PRO A 288 5.89 -1.80 17.39
N THR A 289 5.10 -2.73 17.93
CA THR A 289 5.55 -4.05 18.38
C THR A 289 4.96 -5.11 17.47
N PRO A 290 5.80 -5.96 16.82
CA PRO A 290 5.30 -7.01 15.93
C PRO A 290 4.63 -8.16 16.69
N GLU A 291 3.96 -9.05 15.97
CA GLU A 291 3.30 -10.26 16.50
C GLU A 291 4.27 -11.19 17.22
N ILE A 292 5.54 -11.19 16.78
CA ILE A 292 6.69 -11.78 17.47
C ILE A 292 7.93 -10.96 17.13
N MET A 293 8.80 -10.74 18.11
CA MET A 293 10.09 -10.08 17.87
C MET A 293 10.99 -10.94 16.97
N PRO A 294 11.68 -10.34 15.98
CA PRO A 294 12.52 -11.09 15.03
C PRO A 294 13.54 -12.01 15.67
N ASP A 295 14.19 -11.56 16.73
CA ASP A 295 15.17 -12.38 17.46
C ASP A 295 14.54 -13.63 18.07
N LEU A 296 13.32 -13.49 18.65
CA LEU A 296 12.58 -14.62 19.23
C LEU A 296 12.10 -15.60 18.15
N ALA A 297 11.69 -15.10 16.99
CA ALA A 297 11.31 -15.95 15.86
C ALA A 297 12.50 -16.76 15.34
N LYS A 298 13.67 -16.12 15.17
CA LYS A 298 14.91 -16.81 14.76
C LYS A 298 15.38 -17.82 15.78
N GLU A 299 15.38 -17.49 17.07
CA GLU A 299 15.69 -18.44 18.15
C GLU A 299 14.75 -19.66 18.15
N ALA A 300 13.51 -19.49 17.70
CA ALA A 300 12.54 -20.58 17.58
C ALA A 300 12.72 -21.41 16.30
N GLY A 301 13.61 -21.03 15.37
CA GLY A 301 13.92 -21.77 14.16
C GLY A 301 13.31 -21.21 12.88
N ALA A 302 12.70 -20.03 12.90
CA ALA A 302 12.23 -19.36 11.68
C ALA A 302 13.41 -19.13 10.72
N TYR A 303 13.24 -19.51 9.45
CA TYR A 303 14.29 -19.41 8.45
C TYR A 303 14.41 -18.01 7.86
N ILE A 304 13.27 -17.37 7.58
CA ILE A 304 13.19 -16.00 7.09
C ILE A 304 12.27 -15.22 8.02
N VAL A 305 12.73 -14.04 8.46
CA VAL A 305 11.93 -13.13 9.28
C VAL A 305 11.93 -11.75 8.67
N GLY A 306 10.74 -11.17 8.48
CA GLY A 306 10.52 -9.80 8.05
C GLY A 306 9.52 -9.08 8.98
N THR A 307 9.59 -7.75 9.02
CA THR A 307 8.76 -6.92 9.88
C THR A 307 8.54 -5.54 9.27
N GLY A 308 7.52 -4.80 9.74
CA GLY A 308 7.31 -3.39 9.36
C GLY A 308 8.36 -2.42 9.93
N ARG A 309 9.19 -2.85 10.88
CA ARG A 309 10.17 -1.99 11.55
C ARG A 309 11.43 -1.80 10.73
N SER A 310 11.95 -0.57 10.73
CA SER A 310 13.16 -0.18 10.00
C SER A 310 14.48 -0.56 10.68
N ASP A 311 14.43 -0.98 11.94
CA ASP A 311 15.59 -1.38 12.73
C ASP A 311 15.95 -2.88 12.61
N PHE A 312 15.19 -3.62 11.79
CA PHE A 312 15.43 -5.04 11.50
C PHE A 312 15.60 -5.28 9.99
N PRO A 313 16.28 -6.39 9.59
CA PRO A 313 16.32 -6.84 8.20
C PRO A 313 14.93 -7.10 7.61
N ASN A 314 14.85 -7.15 6.28
CA ASN A 314 13.62 -7.45 5.55
C ASN A 314 12.44 -6.54 5.95
N GLN A 315 12.70 -5.23 6.04
CA GLN A 315 11.66 -4.26 6.32
C GLN A 315 10.60 -4.29 5.21
N VAL A 316 9.37 -4.62 5.57
CA VAL A 316 8.20 -4.46 4.71
C VAL A 316 7.70 -3.03 4.85
N ASN A 317 7.83 -2.25 3.78
CA ASN A 317 7.44 -0.85 3.77
C ASN A 317 6.79 -0.49 2.43
N ASN A 318 5.58 0.04 2.49
CA ASN A 318 4.77 0.41 1.31
C ASN A 318 5.47 1.41 0.39
N VAL A 319 6.47 2.16 0.89
CA VAL A 319 7.28 3.09 0.07
C VAL A 319 7.98 2.41 -1.10
N LEU A 320 8.20 1.10 -1.03
CA LEU A 320 8.72 0.31 -2.14
C LEU A 320 7.72 0.16 -3.30
N ALA A 321 6.42 0.32 -3.03
CA ALA A 321 5.34 0.06 -3.97
C ALA A 321 4.68 1.34 -4.51
N PHE A 322 3.96 2.09 -3.64
CA PHE A 322 3.00 3.10 -4.09
C PHE A 322 3.60 4.23 -4.95
N PRO A 323 4.83 4.77 -4.68
CA PRO A 323 5.33 5.86 -5.50
C PRO A 323 5.57 5.42 -6.95
N GLY A 324 6.18 4.25 -7.14
CA GLY A 324 6.42 3.66 -8.45
C GLY A 324 5.12 3.27 -9.18
N ILE A 325 4.15 2.73 -8.46
CA ILE A 325 2.84 2.36 -9.02
C ILE A 325 2.13 3.58 -9.60
N PHE A 326 2.04 4.68 -8.83
CA PHE A 326 1.41 5.90 -9.33
C PHE A 326 2.21 6.55 -10.44
N ARG A 327 3.56 6.52 -10.38
CA ARG A 327 4.39 7.02 -11.48
C ARG A 327 4.10 6.27 -12.78
N GLY A 328 4.11 4.95 -12.75
CA GLY A 328 3.81 4.12 -13.93
C GLY A 328 2.39 4.35 -14.46
N ALA A 329 1.40 4.43 -13.57
CA ALA A 329 0.01 4.67 -13.95
C ALA A 329 -0.20 6.08 -14.55
N LEU A 330 0.41 7.11 -13.97
CA LEU A 330 0.33 8.49 -14.47
C LEU A 330 1.04 8.66 -15.82
N ASP A 331 2.17 8.00 -16.03
CA ASP A 331 2.96 8.10 -17.27
C ASP A 331 2.19 7.63 -18.50
N VAL A 332 1.27 6.70 -18.34
CA VAL A 332 0.42 6.20 -19.44
C VAL A 332 -1.05 6.62 -19.31
N ARG A 333 -1.36 7.52 -18.39
CA ARG A 333 -2.72 7.95 -18.08
C ARG A 333 -3.67 6.77 -17.87
N ALA A 334 -3.22 5.76 -17.11
CA ALA A 334 -4.02 4.58 -16.84
C ALA A 334 -5.39 4.94 -16.26
N SER A 335 -6.43 4.23 -16.69
CA SER A 335 -7.77 4.41 -16.14
C SER A 335 -7.95 3.84 -14.76
N GLU A 336 -7.15 2.81 -14.44
CA GLU A 336 -7.18 2.10 -13.17
C GLU A 336 -5.80 1.48 -12.86
N ILE A 337 -5.62 1.04 -11.62
CA ILE A 337 -4.53 0.15 -11.22
C ILE A 337 -5.15 -1.23 -11.00
N ASN A 338 -4.99 -2.12 -12.00
CA ASN A 338 -5.55 -3.47 -11.97
C ASN A 338 -4.62 -4.51 -11.31
N GLU A 339 -5.07 -5.78 -11.22
CA GLU A 339 -4.31 -6.84 -10.54
C GLU A 339 -2.99 -7.15 -11.25
N GLU A 340 -2.95 -7.16 -12.57
CA GLU A 340 -1.75 -7.39 -13.37
C GLU A 340 -0.68 -6.33 -13.10
N MET A 341 -1.07 -5.08 -12.97
CA MET A 341 -0.17 -3.98 -12.60
C MET A 341 0.40 -4.16 -11.18
N LYS A 342 -0.41 -4.64 -10.23
CA LYS A 342 0.03 -4.92 -8.86
C LYS A 342 1.00 -6.11 -8.81
N ILE A 343 0.73 -7.17 -9.56
CA ILE A 343 1.64 -8.33 -9.69
C ILE A 343 2.96 -7.91 -10.35
N ALA A 344 2.90 -7.08 -11.39
CA ALA A 344 4.09 -6.54 -12.04
C ALA A 344 4.94 -5.71 -11.07
N ALA A 345 4.30 -4.88 -10.24
CA ALA A 345 4.98 -4.13 -9.19
C ALA A 345 5.68 -5.04 -8.17
N ALA A 346 5.00 -6.10 -7.68
CA ALA A 346 5.58 -7.05 -6.74
C ALA A 346 6.83 -7.76 -7.33
N LYS A 347 6.76 -8.18 -8.60
CA LYS A 347 7.89 -8.78 -9.31
C LYS A 347 9.04 -7.79 -9.46
N ALA A 348 8.78 -6.55 -9.86
CA ALA A 348 9.80 -5.51 -10.02
C ALA A 348 10.50 -5.18 -8.70
N ILE A 349 9.77 -5.17 -7.57
CA ILE A 349 10.37 -5.02 -6.24
C ILE A 349 11.29 -6.21 -5.93
N ALA A 350 10.80 -7.44 -6.14
CA ALA A 350 11.59 -8.65 -5.88
C ALA A 350 12.86 -8.71 -6.75
N ASP A 351 12.75 -8.40 -8.02
CA ASP A 351 13.85 -8.43 -8.99
C ASP A 351 14.83 -7.27 -8.83
N SER A 352 14.52 -6.29 -7.98
CA SER A 352 15.46 -5.23 -7.59
C SER A 352 16.58 -5.73 -6.67
N ILE A 353 16.48 -6.98 -6.17
CA ILE A 353 17.60 -7.69 -5.52
C ILE A 353 18.22 -8.63 -6.53
N LYS A 354 19.53 -8.52 -6.72
CA LYS A 354 20.27 -9.44 -7.57
C LYS A 354 20.34 -10.83 -6.92
N GLU A 355 20.39 -11.87 -7.74
CA GLU A 355 20.41 -13.25 -7.27
C GLU A 355 21.59 -13.53 -6.31
N GLU A 356 22.76 -12.94 -6.58
CA GLU A 356 23.98 -13.04 -5.75
C GLU A 356 23.85 -12.37 -4.36
N ASP A 357 22.95 -11.37 -4.22
CA ASP A 357 22.70 -10.65 -2.96
C ASP A 357 21.53 -11.23 -2.17
N LEU A 358 20.76 -12.15 -2.78
CA LEU A 358 19.56 -12.73 -2.17
C LEU A 358 19.95 -13.71 -1.06
N ASN A 359 19.46 -13.46 0.15
CA ASN A 359 19.67 -14.32 1.32
C ASN A 359 18.56 -14.07 2.37
N THR A 360 18.56 -14.83 3.46
CA THR A 360 17.52 -14.78 4.50
C THR A 360 17.37 -13.43 5.20
N GLU A 361 18.39 -12.58 5.16
CA GLU A 361 18.40 -11.23 5.72
C GLU A 361 18.18 -10.14 4.65
N ASN A 362 18.01 -10.52 3.38
CA ASN A 362 17.90 -9.58 2.24
C ASN A 362 16.94 -10.13 1.18
N ILE A 363 15.65 -10.27 1.54
CA ILE A 363 14.56 -10.67 0.63
C ILE A 363 13.80 -9.48 0.03
N LEU A 364 13.98 -8.28 0.58
CA LEU A 364 13.39 -7.03 0.11
C LEU A 364 14.47 -5.97 -0.04
N PRO A 365 14.40 -5.11 -1.07
CA PRO A 365 15.33 -4.01 -1.23
C PRO A 365 15.17 -2.99 -0.10
N LYS A 366 16.23 -2.25 0.19
CA LYS A 366 16.19 -1.18 1.20
C LYS A 366 15.20 -0.09 0.78
N SER A 367 14.40 0.41 1.73
CA SER A 367 13.35 1.41 1.51
C SER A 367 13.83 2.72 0.84
N PHE A 368 15.10 3.08 1.02
CA PHE A 368 15.69 4.29 0.42
C PHE A 368 16.35 4.08 -0.96
N ASN A 369 16.23 2.88 -1.54
CA ASN A 369 16.73 2.64 -2.89
C ASN A 369 15.76 3.23 -3.92
N LYS A 370 16.11 4.41 -4.46
CA LYS A 370 15.27 5.14 -5.43
C LYS A 370 15.10 4.42 -6.78
N ASP A 371 16.01 3.50 -7.13
CA ASP A 371 15.88 2.71 -8.37
C ASP A 371 14.69 1.76 -8.32
N VAL A 372 14.28 1.32 -7.12
CA VAL A 372 13.10 0.46 -6.96
C VAL A 372 11.84 1.14 -7.50
N ALA A 373 11.60 2.40 -7.13
CA ALA A 373 10.42 3.13 -7.60
C ALA A 373 10.41 3.29 -9.14
N LYS A 374 11.59 3.45 -9.75
CA LYS A 374 11.74 3.50 -11.21
C LYS A 374 11.42 2.15 -11.86
N ASN A 375 11.99 1.06 -11.31
CA ASN A 375 11.75 -0.30 -11.82
C ASN A 375 10.25 -0.67 -11.71
N VAL A 376 9.62 -0.33 -10.59
CA VAL A 376 8.19 -0.53 -10.38
C VAL A 376 7.38 0.29 -11.39
N ALA A 377 7.74 1.55 -11.63
CA ALA A 377 7.03 2.41 -12.56
C ALA A 377 7.05 1.84 -14.00
N GLU A 378 8.20 1.38 -14.48
CA GLU A 378 8.29 0.78 -15.82
C GLU A 378 7.48 -0.51 -15.90
N ALA A 379 7.57 -1.42 -14.93
CA ALA A 379 6.80 -2.66 -14.91
C ALA A 379 5.29 -2.42 -14.88
N VAL A 380 4.84 -1.45 -14.09
CA VAL A 380 3.43 -1.05 -13.99
C VAL A 380 2.94 -0.43 -15.30
N LYS A 381 3.73 0.41 -15.93
CA LYS A 381 3.45 1.02 -17.24
C LYS A 381 3.30 -0.04 -18.33
N GLU A 382 4.22 -1.00 -18.41
CA GLU A 382 4.14 -2.11 -19.35
C GLU A 382 2.88 -2.96 -19.13
N ALA A 383 2.56 -3.26 -17.87
CA ALA A 383 1.36 -4.01 -17.52
C ALA A 383 0.07 -3.23 -17.88
N ALA A 384 0.02 -1.93 -17.64
CA ALA A 384 -1.10 -1.07 -18.02
C ALA A 384 -1.34 -1.05 -19.54
N ILE A 385 -0.27 -0.96 -20.34
CA ILE A 385 -0.34 -1.03 -21.81
C ILE A 385 -0.85 -2.40 -22.24
N LYS A 386 -0.28 -3.47 -21.68
CA LYS A 386 -0.63 -4.85 -22.02
C LYS A 386 -2.08 -5.20 -21.71
N THR A 387 -2.62 -4.66 -20.62
CA THR A 387 -4.00 -4.90 -20.18
C THR A 387 -5.01 -3.93 -20.80
N GLY A 388 -4.56 -2.97 -21.61
CA GLY A 388 -5.44 -2.05 -22.34
C GLY A 388 -6.03 -0.93 -21.49
N VAL A 389 -5.49 -0.67 -20.28
CA VAL A 389 -5.96 0.41 -19.39
C VAL A 389 -5.18 1.72 -19.59
N ALA A 390 -4.11 1.70 -20.38
CA ALA A 390 -3.38 2.89 -20.80
C ALA A 390 -4.17 3.71 -21.82
N ARG A 391 -4.04 5.05 -21.77
CA ARG A 391 -4.77 6.01 -22.64
C ARG A 391 -3.84 6.90 -23.46
N MET A 392 -2.56 6.57 -23.56
CA MET A 392 -1.58 7.27 -24.40
C MET A 392 -1.34 6.51 -25.68
#